data_f883fa2168b11371c0b58170d3ff6499
#
_entry.id   f883fa2168b11371c0b58170d3ff6499
#
_cell.length_a   1.000
_cell.length_b   1.000
_cell.length_c   1.000
_cell.angle_alpha   90.00
_cell.angle_beta   90.00
_cell.angle_gamma   90.00
#
_symmetry.space_group_name_H-M   'P 1'
#
loop_
_entity.id
_entity.type
_entity.pdbx_description
1 polymer ?
#
loop_
_entity_poly.entity_id
_entity_poly.type
_entity_poly.pdbx_seq_one_letter_code
_entity_poly.pdbx_strand_id
1 'polypeptide(L)'
;MNAGHRATILVVEDDEAVRQTVLDILALNDFTAVAATNGLEGLALARRDHPALIVTDIEMPVMSGFEMLEVMRKDEALRAIPVIVITAKSERPAARQGMNLGADDYITKPFTENELVQSIRARLEKKELLDELDAFAHTVAHDLKNPLATLLGRLGLIEMTLEQASPESLRRSVVEASVAASRLGAIIDELLLLAGVRREHAPVQPLDMGALVTEARDRLEDLLRRTECTIEMPAGWPEAVGVGSWVVHVWTNYLSNAAKYAGPKPRISLGAEPRADGRTVRFWVQDRGPGLDLATQARLFVPFTRITSVRARGHGLGLSIVRRIVEKLGGTVGVESQPGAGSRFWFELPASTTASPP
;
A
#
# COMPACT_ATOMS: atom_id res chain seq x y z
N MET A 1 -4.73 7.39 -11.41
CA MET A 1 -6.17 7.69 -11.53
C MET A 1 -6.85 6.47 -12.11
N ASN A 2 -7.52 5.70 -11.25
CA ASN A 2 -8.28 4.52 -11.71
C ASN A 2 -9.57 4.97 -12.37
N ALA A 3 -9.72 4.72 -13.64
CA ALA A 3 -10.98 4.82 -14.34
C ALA A 3 -11.91 3.69 -13.86
N GLY A 4 -12.95 4.03 -13.04
CA GLY A 4 -13.97 3.02 -12.80
C GLY A 4 -14.99 3.25 -11.70
N HIS A 5 -14.70 4.01 -10.65
CA HIS A 5 -15.75 4.32 -9.65
C HIS A 5 -15.65 5.80 -9.24
N ARG A 6 -16.61 6.60 -9.72
CA ARG A 6 -16.79 7.95 -9.20
C ARG A 6 -17.22 7.84 -7.74
N ALA A 7 -16.56 8.57 -6.85
CA ALA A 7 -16.95 8.58 -5.44
C ALA A 7 -18.40 9.08 -5.31
N THR A 8 -19.22 8.33 -4.60
CA THR A 8 -20.62 8.71 -4.34
C THR A 8 -20.68 9.58 -3.09
N ILE A 9 -21.18 10.79 -3.23
CA ILE A 9 -21.37 11.76 -2.15
C ILE A 9 -22.87 11.83 -1.81
N LEU A 10 -23.21 11.68 -0.55
CA LEU A 10 -24.57 11.91 -0.06
C LEU A 10 -24.71 13.37 0.38
N VAL A 11 -25.68 14.08 -0.20
CA VAL A 11 -26.01 15.47 0.14
C VAL A 11 -27.31 15.47 0.93
N VAL A 12 -27.31 16.03 2.14
CA VAL A 12 -28.47 16.13 3.02
C VAL A 12 -28.73 17.60 3.29
N GLU A 13 -29.76 18.14 2.67
CA GLU A 13 -30.10 19.57 2.69
C GLU A 13 -31.61 19.72 2.44
N ASP A 14 -32.32 20.44 3.26
CA ASP A 14 -33.76 20.63 3.13
C ASP A 14 -34.11 21.72 2.09
N ASP A 15 -33.30 22.78 1.97
CA ASP A 15 -33.47 23.80 0.94
C ASP A 15 -33.14 23.25 -0.45
N GLU A 16 -34.16 23.25 -1.33
CA GLU A 16 -34.05 22.70 -2.69
C GLU A 16 -33.01 23.46 -3.53
N ALA A 17 -32.92 24.79 -3.37
CA ALA A 17 -32.01 25.60 -4.19
C ALA A 17 -30.54 25.36 -3.77
N VAL A 18 -30.28 25.28 -2.47
CA VAL A 18 -28.93 24.94 -1.94
C VAL A 18 -28.57 23.51 -2.30
N ARG A 19 -29.50 22.57 -2.11
CA ARG A 19 -29.28 21.15 -2.47
C ARG A 19 -28.93 21.00 -3.96
N GLN A 20 -29.71 21.65 -4.86
CA GLN A 20 -29.43 21.59 -6.29
C GLN A 20 -28.07 22.21 -6.64
N THR A 21 -27.72 23.34 -6.03
CA THR A 21 -26.41 23.98 -6.22
C THR A 21 -25.26 23.03 -5.86
N VAL A 22 -25.37 22.33 -4.70
CA VAL A 22 -24.35 21.36 -4.29
C VAL A 22 -24.28 20.19 -5.26
N LEU A 23 -25.41 19.66 -5.73
CA LEU A 23 -25.47 18.58 -6.70
C LEU A 23 -24.81 18.97 -8.03
N ASP A 24 -25.06 20.18 -8.50
CA ASP A 24 -24.49 20.69 -9.76
C ASP A 24 -22.96 20.85 -9.63
N ILE A 25 -22.47 21.39 -8.51
CA ILE A 25 -21.02 21.48 -8.21
C ILE A 25 -20.39 20.08 -8.24
N LEU A 26 -21.01 19.09 -7.59
CA LEU A 26 -20.48 17.72 -7.54
C LEU A 26 -20.43 17.08 -8.91
N ALA A 27 -21.49 17.26 -9.72
CA ALA A 27 -21.56 16.74 -11.09
C ALA A 27 -20.46 17.33 -12.00
N LEU A 28 -20.21 18.64 -11.90
CA LEU A 28 -19.17 19.35 -12.66
C LEU A 28 -17.75 18.90 -12.27
N ASN A 29 -17.57 18.35 -11.07
CA ASN A 29 -16.27 17.92 -10.53
C ASN A 29 -16.06 16.39 -10.51
N ASP A 30 -16.80 15.66 -11.34
CA ASP A 30 -16.69 14.21 -11.54
C ASP A 30 -17.08 13.35 -10.31
N PHE A 31 -17.90 13.86 -9.41
CA PHE A 31 -18.51 13.07 -8.35
C PHE A 31 -19.90 12.55 -8.74
N THR A 32 -20.28 11.40 -8.20
CA THR A 32 -21.66 10.94 -8.23
C THR A 32 -22.35 11.42 -6.95
N ALA A 33 -23.56 11.93 -7.04
CA ALA A 33 -24.28 12.44 -5.88
C ALA A 33 -25.63 11.75 -5.69
N VAL A 34 -26.00 11.55 -4.40
CA VAL A 34 -27.33 11.12 -3.96
C VAL A 34 -27.84 12.18 -2.98
N ALA A 35 -29.13 12.50 -3.02
CA ALA A 35 -29.69 13.58 -2.19
C ALA A 35 -30.74 13.06 -1.20
N ALA A 36 -30.79 13.71 -0.05
CA ALA A 36 -31.80 13.58 1.00
C ALA A 36 -32.27 14.96 1.45
N THR A 37 -33.49 15.04 1.96
CA THR A 37 -34.12 16.30 2.38
C THR A 37 -34.09 16.51 3.89
N ASN A 38 -33.66 15.55 4.69
CA ASN A 38 -33.55 15.60 6.13
C ASN A 38 -32.61 14.50 6.64
N GLY A 39 -32.21 14.60 7.92
CA GLY A 39 -31.27 13.64 8.52
C GLY A 39 -31.78 12.21 8.60
N LEU A 40 -33.10 11.98 8.73
CA LEU A 40 -33.66 10.62 8.80
C LEU A 40 -33.55 9.92 7.45
N GLU A 41 -33.89 10.61 6.35
CA GLU A 41 -33.71 10.12 4.98
C GLU A 41 -32.22 9.92 4.69
N GLY A 42 -31.36 10.87 5.12
CA GLY A 42 -29.91 10.78 5.02
C GLY A 42 -29.34 9.51 5.67
N LEU A 43 -29.78 9.15 6.89
CA LEU A 43 -29.40 7.91 7.56
C LEU A 43 -29.84 6.66 6.78
N ALA A 44 -31.04 6.65 6.25
CA ALA A 44 -31.55 5.53 5.49
C ALA A 44 -30.72 5.29 4.21
N LEU A 45 -30.39 6.38 3.50
CA LEU A 45 -29.53 6.31 2.30
C LEU A 45 -28.09 5.95 2.65
N ALA A 46 -27.54 6.50 3.74
CA ALA A 46 -26.19 6.17 4.19
C ALA A 46 -26.04 4.66 4.51
N ARG A 47 -27.04 4.04 5.13
CA ARG A 47 -27.04 2.59 5.40
C ARG A 47 -27.20 1.72 4.16
N ARG A 48 -27.98 2.18 3.19
CA ARG A 48 -28.25 1.44 1.96
C ARG A 48 -27.09 1.51 0.97
N ASP A 49 -26.54 2.71 0.77
CA ASP A 49 -25.67 3.01 -0.36
C ASP A 49 -24.18 3.13 0.05
N HIS A 50 -23.89 3.22 1.34
CA HIS A 50 -22.54 3.39 1.90
C HIS A 50 -21.71 4.44 1.14
N PRO A 51 -22.13 5.74 1.15
CA PRO A 51 -21.45 6.78 0.40
C PRO A 51 -20.01 6.97 0.86
N ALA A 52 -19.15 7.44 -0.04
CA ALA A 52 -17.77 7.72 0.26
C ALA A 52 -17.60 8.89 1.25
N LEU A 53 -18.55 9.86 1.22
CA LEU A 53 -18.57 11.04 2.07
C LEU A 53 -20.01 11.58 2.14
N ILE A 54 -20.35 12.25 3.24
CA ILE A 54 -21.63 12.95 3.44
C ILE A 54 -21.38 14.45 3.59
N VAL A 55 -22.18 15.24 2.89
CA VAL A 55 -22.29 16.70 3.07
C VAL A 55 -23.67 16.97 3.64
N THR A 56 -23.78 17.59 4.81
CA THR A 56 -25.06 17.83 5.49
C THR A 56 -25.20 19.25 6.00
N ASP A 57 -26.42 19.81 5.90
CA ASP A 57 -26.78 21.01 6.68
C ASP A 57 -26.98 20.64 8.16
N ILE A 58 -26.94 21.64 9.03
CA ILE A 58 -27.20 21.47 10.45
C ILE A 58 -28.70 21.54 10.71
N GLU A 59 -29.36 22.64 10.29
CA GLU A 59 -30.74 22.91 10.59
C GLU A 59 -31.68 22.34 9.53
N MET A 60 -32.25 21.19 9.81
CA MET A 60 -33.21 20.53 8.94
C MET A 60 -34.42 20.03 9.72
N PRO A 61 -35.61 19.96 9.08
CA PRO A 61 -36.80 19.41 9.70
C PRO A 61 -36.64 17.89 9.95
N VAL A 62 -37.45 17.35 10.87
CA VAL A 62 -37.52 15.92 11.23
C VAL A 62 -36.31 15.45 12.02
N MET A 63 -35.11 15.62 11.50
CA MET A 63 -33.85 15.29 12.13
C MET A 63 -32.77 16.22 11.61
N SER A 64 -32.10 16.90 12.52
CA SER A 64 -30.98 17.80 12.22
C SER A 64 -29.75 17.06 11.81
N GLY A 65 -28.77 17.75 11.14
CA GLY A 65 -27.50 17.17 10.78
C GLY A 65 -26.66 16.69 11.98
N PHE A 66 -26.78 17.36 13.13
CA PHE A 66 -26.11 16.95 14.37
C PHE A 66 -26.71 15.67 14.97
N GLU A 67 -28.02 15.54 15.01
CA GLU A 67 -28.70 14.32 15.47
C GLU A 67 -28.34 13.14 14.55
N MET A 68 -28.32 13.37 13.23
CA MET A 68 -27.87 12.39 12.27
C MET A 68 -26.43 11.95 12.54
N LEU A 69 -25.51 12.90 12.72
CA LEU A 69 -24.10 12.65 12.99
C LEU A 69 -23.91 11.85 14.28
N GLU A 70 -24.64 12.18 15.35
CA GLU A 70 -24.58 11.45 16.62
C GLU A 70 -25.00 9.98 16.47
N VAL A 71 -26.05 9.72 15.70
CA VAL A 71 -26.50 8.34 15.39
C VAL A 71 -25.44 7.61 14.56
N MET A 72 -24.87 8.27 13.54
CA MET A 72 -23.84 7.68 12.69
C MET A 72 -22.58 7.28 13.48
N ARG A 73 -22.12 8.11 14.42
CA ARG A 73 -20.89 7.82 15.20
C ARG A 73 -21.07 6.64 16.19
N LYS A 74 -22.33 6.30 16.53
CA LYS A 74 -22.69 5.12 17.35
C LYS A 74 -22.88 3.85 16.51
N ASP A 75 -23.02 3.97 15.20
CA ASP A 75 -23.25 2.86 14.26
C ASP A 75 -21.90 2.38 13.67
N GLU A 76 -21.53 1.13 13.89
CA GLU A 76 -20.26 0.56 13.40
C GLU A 76 -20.10 0.64 11.88
N ALA A 77 -21.19 0.52 11.14
CA ALA A 77 -21.16 0.55 9.68
C ALA A 77 -21.02 1.97 9.11
N LEU A 78 -21.45 2.99 9.86
CA LEU A 78 -21.49 4.38 9.40
C LEU A 78 -20.41 5.28 10.00
N ARG A 79 -19.87 4.91 11.16
CA ARG A 79 -18.94 5.78 11.92
C ARG A 79 -17.67 6.18 11.16
N ALA A 80 -17.26 5.38 10.17
CA ALA A 80 -16.07 5.63 9.37
C ALA A 80 -16.33 6.50 8.13
N ILE A 81 -17.59 6.85 7.85
CA ILE A 81 -17.94 7.73 6.73
C ILE A 81 -17.61 9.17 7.13
N PRO A 82 -16.77 9.90 6.38
CA PRO A 82 -16.48 11.30 6.67
C PRO A 82 -17.71 12.16 6.43
N VAL A 83 -17.92 13.14 7.33
CA VAL A 83 -19.05 14.07 7.30
C VAL A 83 -18.53 15.50 7.27
N ILE A 84 -18.93 16.25 6.24
CA ILE A 84 -18.74 17.70 6.13
C ILE A 84 -20.05 18.37 6.47
N VAL A 85 -20.02 19.28 7.43
CA VAL A 85 -21.19 20.04 7.85
C VAL A 85 -21.20 21.41 7.16
N ILE A 86 -22.32 21.76 6.52
CA ILE A 86 -22.55 23.12 5.99
C ILE A 86 -23.31 23.90 7.04
N THR A 87 -22.90 25.13 7.35
CA THR A 87 -23.45 25.93 8.44
C THR A 87 -23.63 27.41 8.07
N ALA A 88 -24.60 28.07 8.63
CA ALA A 88 -24.75 29.54 8.48
C ALA A 88 -23.63 30.27 9.24
N LYS A 89 -23.22 31.44 8.74
CA LYS A 89 -22.16 32.28 9.33
C LYS A 89 -22.40 32.70 10.78
N SER A 90 -23.68 32.75 11.22
CA SER A 90 -24.13 33.06 12.59
C SER A 90 -23.86 31.91 13.59
N GLU A 91 -23.57 30.70 13.13
CA GLU A 91 -23.53 29.49 13.95
C GLU A 91 -22.09 29.04 14.29
N ARG A 92 -21.12 29.95 14.35
CA ARG A 92 -19.75 29.61 14.76
C ARG A 92 -19.62 28.82 16.06
N PRO A 93 -20.50 29.00 17.10
CA PRO A 93 -20.51 28.10 18.25
C PRO A 93 -20.96 26.67 17.91
N ALA A 94 -21.90 26.52 16.96
CA ALA A 94 -22.36 25.21 16.48
C ALA A 94 -21.30 24.43 15.70
N ALA A 95 -20.40 25.13 14.98
CA ALA A 95 -19.26 24.50 14.34
C ALA A 95 -18.31 23.78 15.34
N ARG A 96 -18.10 24.37 16.53
CA ARG A 96 -17.34 23.69 17.61
C ARG A 96 -18.11 22.51 18.18
N GLN A 97 -19.41 22.58 18.29
CA GLN A 97 -20.25 21.46 18.71
C GLN A 97 -20.19 20.31 17.71
N GLY A 98 -20.26 20.60 16.40
CA GLY A 98 -20.13 19.61 15.34
C GLY A 98 -18.80 18.88 15.36
N MET A 99 -17.69 19.60 15.61
CA MET A 99 -16.35 18.98 15.76
C MET A 99 -16.30 18.05 17.00
N ASN A 100 -16.93 18.43 18.11
CA ASN A 100 -17.02 17.58 19.31
C ASN A 100 -17.92 16.36 19.08
N LEU A 101 -18.91 16.45 18.19
CA LEU A 101 -19.77 15.33 17.78
C LEU A 101 -19.13 14.45 16.71
N GLY A 102 -17.93 14.81 16.22
CA GLY A 102 -17.17 14.00 15.28
C GLY A 102 -17.38 14.35 13.80
N ALA A 103 -17.79 15.58 13.47
CA ALA A 103 -17.69 16.06 12.10
C ALA A 103 -16.23 16.15 11.65
N ASP A 104 -15.97 15.79 10.39
CA ASP A 104 -14.61 15.80 9.84
C ASP A 104 -14.22 17.18 9.32
N ASP A 105 -15.21 17.99 8.90
CA ASP A 105 -15.03 19.37 8.44
C ASP A 105 -16.32 20.17 8.53
N TYR A 106 -16.20 21.49 8.36
CA TYR A 106 -17.36 22.38 8.23
C TYR A 106 -17.10 23.47 7.20
N ILE A 107 -18.15 23.89 6.49
CA ILE A 107 -18.13 24.93 5.48
C ILE A 107 -19.22 25.94 5.82
N THR A 108 -18.91 27.24 5.79
CA THR A 108 -19.88 28.30 6.12
C THR A 108 -20.58 28.80 4.85
N LYS A 109 -21.93 28.91 4.92
CA LYS A 109 -22.73 29.57 3.87
C LYS A 109 -22.54 31.11 3.93
N PRO A 110 -22.36 31.82 2.80
CA PRO A 110 -22.19 31.29 1.43
C PRO A 110 -20.80 30.72 1.22
N PHE A 111 -20.70 29.65 0.47
CA PHE A 111 -19.44 28.98 0.08
C PHE A 111 -19.25 29.03 -1.42
N THR A 112 -18.00 28.88 -1.85
CA THR A 112 -17.63 28.76 -3.25
C THR A 112 -17.52 27.30 -3.67
N GLU A 113 -17.64 27.03 -4.98
CA GLU A 113 -17.39 25.72 -5.56
C GLU A 113 -16.02 25.16 -5.10
N ASN A 114 -14.97 26.00 -5.17
CA ASN A 114 -13.61 25.58 -4.83
C ASN A 114 -13.48 25.15 -3.35
N GLU A 115 -14.11 25.87 -2.41
CA GLU A 115 -14.10 25.52 -0.98
C GLU A 115 -14.75 24.16 -0.73
N LEU A 116 -15.92 23.91 -1.34
CA LEU A 116 -16.61 22.64 -1.19
C LEU A 116 -15.79 21.48 -1.79
N VAL A 117 -15.32 21.62 -3.01
CA VAL A 117 -14.58 20.57 -3.72
C VAL A 117 -13.25 20.26 -3.04
N GLN A 118 -12.50 21.28 -2.58
CA GLN A 118 -11.24 21.08 -1.86
C GLN A 118 -11.47 20.35 -0.53
N SER A 119 -12.49 20.73 0.25
CA SER A 119 -12.82 20.04 1.50
C SER A 119 -13.17 18.57 1.24
N ILE A 120 -14.03 18.28 0.24
CA ILE A 120 -14.40 16.92 -0.12
C ILE A 120 -13.17 16.09 -0.50
N ARG A 121 -12.32 16.60 -1.41
CA ARG A 121 -11.09 15.88 -1.84
C ARG A 121 -10.15 15.62 -0.68
N ALA A 122 -9.92 16.60 0.20
CA ALA A 122 -9.04 16.42 1.36
C ALA A 122 -9.58 15.36 2.33
N ARG A 123 -10.90 15.26 2.52
CA ARG A 123 -11.50 14.24 3.41
C ARG A 123 -11.50 12.85 2.79
N LEU A 124 -11.73 12.74 1.49
CA LEU A 124 -11.63 11.47 0.77
C LEU A 124 -10.19 10.94 0.77
N GLU A 125 -9.20 11.80 0.48
CA GLU A 125 -7.78 11.44 0.54
C GLU A 125 -7.35 10.98 1.94
N LYS A 126 -7.77 11.73 2.98
CA LYS A 126 -7.50 11.34 4.37
C LYS A 126 -8.11 9.97 4.71
N LYS A 127 -9.35 9.72 4.27
CA LYS A 127 -10.01 8.42 4.48
C LYS A 127 -9.25 7.31 3.78
N GLU A 128 -8.88 7.47 2.52
CA GLU A 128 -8.13 6.49 1.75
C GLU A 128 -6.80 6.13 2.46
N LEU A 129 -6.07 7.13 2.95
CA LEU A 129 -4.84 6.92 3.72
C LEU A 129 -5.07 6.17 5.05
N LEU A 130 -6.18 6.44 5.74
CA LEU A 130 -6.54 5.73 6.98
C LEU A 130 -6.94 4.28 6.70
N ASP A 131 -7.75 4.05 5.67
CA ASP A 131 -8.18 2.71 5.25
C ASP A 131 -6.96 1.86 4.81
N GLU A 132 -6.01 2.47 4.09
CA GLU A 132 -4.73 1.82 3.75
C GLU A 132 -3.91 1.49 5.00
N LEU A 133 -3.84 2.38 5.98
CA LEU A 133 -3.11 2.16 7.22
C LEU A 133 -3.73 1.04 8.05
N ASP A 134 -5.06 0.99 8.17
CA ASP A 134 -5.77 -0.05 8.90
C ASP A 134 -5.61 -1.42 8.23
N ALA A 135 -5.72 -1.47 6.90
CA ALA A 135 -5.44 -2.68 6.13
C ALA A 135 -3.99 -3.16 6.33
N PHE A 136 -3.03 -2.21 6.33
CA PHE A 136 -1.63 -2.48 6.64
C PHE A 136 -1.46 -3.09 8.03
N ALA A 137 -2.00 -2.43 9.06
CA ALA A 137 -1.87 -2.90 10.45
C ALA A 137 -2.48 -4.28 10.65
N HIS A 138 -3.66 -4.53 10.07
CA HIS A 138 -4.34 -5.83 10.15
C HIS A 138 -3.51 -6.94 9.50
N THR A 139 -2.93 -6.69 8.32
CA THR A 139 -2.14 -7.69 7.60
C THR A 139 -0.81 -7.97 8.31
N VAL A 140 -0.14 -6.94 8.84
CA VAL A 140 1.07 -7.11 9.67
C VAL A 140 0.77 -7.97 10.89
N ALA A 141 -0.30 -7.67 11.61
CA ALA A 141 -0.70 -8.45 12.78
C ALA A 141 -0.97 -9.94 12.45
N HIS A 142 -1.68 -10.19 11.34
CA HIS A 142 -1.94 -11.54 10.85
C HIS A 142 -0.65 -12.28 10.47
N ASP A 143 0.25 -11.62 9.72
CA ASP A 143 1.48 -12.25 9.21
C ASP A 143 2.52 -12.49 10.32
N LEU A 144 2.49 -11.72 11.41
CA LEU A 144 3.27 -11.99 12.61
C LEU A 144 2.63 -13.09 13.47
N LYS A 145 1.30 -13.10 13.63
CA LYS A 145 0.59 -14.05 14.47
C LYS A 145 0.73 -15.49 13.98
N ASN A 146 0.73 -15.73 12.68
CA ASN A 146 0.80 -17.06 12.11
C ASN A 146 2.11 -17.81 12.41
N PRO A 147 3.32 -17.27 12.11
CA PRO A 147 4.57 -17.93 12.47
C PRO A 147 4.77 -18.00 13.98
N LEU A 148 4.29 -17.00 14.75
CA LEU A 148 4.33 -17.03 16.21
C LEU A 148 3.52 -18.20 16.76
N ALA A 149 2.30 -18.40 16.28
CA ALA A 149 1.45 -19.53 16.68
C ALA A 149 2.10 -20.87 16.31
N THR A 150 2.75 -20.98 15.13
CA THR A 150 3.49 -22.17 14.73
C THR A 150 4.66 -22.43 15.67
N LEU A 151 5.46 -21.40 15.99
CA LEU A 151 6.60 -21.48 16.90
C LEU A 151 6.16 -21.98 18.28
N LEU A 152 5.17 -21.30 18.89
CA LEU A 152 4.65 -21.65 20.21
C LEU A 152 4.04 -23.05 20.23
N GLY A 153 3.28 -23.43 19.19
CA GLY A 153 2.70 -24.76 19.08
C GLY A 153 3.75 -25.87 18.98
N ARG A 154 4.87 -25.63 18.25
CA ARG A 154 5.98 -26.60 18.15
C ARG A 154 6.79 -26.69 19.43
N LEU A 155 7.02 -25.57 20.12
CA LEU A 155 7.69 -25.58 21.44
C LEU A 155 6.82 -26.29 22.48
N GLY A 156 5.51 -26.04 22.53
CA GLY A 156 4.60 -26.75 23.42
C GLY A 156 4.52 -28.27 23.16
N LEU A 157 4.55 -28.67 21.88
CA LEU A 157 4.65 -30.09 21.53
C LEU A 157 5.95 -30.74 22.02
N ILE A 158 7.09 -30.04 21.84
CA ILE A 158 8.38 -30.52 22.37
C ILE A 158 8.31 -30.70 23.88
N GLU A 159 7.80 -29.69 24.61
CA GLU A 159 7.67 -29.70 26.06
C GLU A 159 6.80 -30.86 26.54
N MET A 160 5.62 -31.07 25.91
CA MET A 160 4.69 -32.14 26.30
C MET A 160 5.17 -33.55 25.95
N THR A 161 6.01 -33.72 24.95
CA THR A 161 6.41 -35.05 24.43
C THR A 161 7.88 -35.37 24.62
N LEU A 162 8.65 -34.53 25.33
CA LEU A 162 10.10 -34.62 25.45
C LEU A 162 10.61 -36.00 25.87
N GLU A 163 9.91 -36.64 26.81
CA GLU A 163 10.29 -37.95 27.35
C GLU A 163 9.80 -39.15 26.48
N GLN A 164 8.81 -38.95 25.61
CA GLN A 164 8.13 -40.03 24.88
C GLN A 164 8.35 -39.95 23.36
N ALA A 165 8.75 -38.80 22.85
CA ALA A 165 8.91 -38.59 21.41
C ALA A 165 10.21 -39.21 20.87
N SER A 166 10.14 -39.73 19.64
CA SER A 166 11.35 -40.17 18.95
C SER A 166 12.28 -38.99 18.67
N PRO A 167 13.63 -39.21 18.62
CA PRO A 167 14.60 -38.18 18.28
C PRO A 167 14.30 -37.50 16.93
N GLU A 168 13.74 -38.25 15.99
CA GLU A 168 13.37 -37.72 14.65
C GLU A 168 12.16 -36.77 14.74
N SER A 169 11.16 -37.08 15.56
CA SER A 169 10.00 -36.21 15.79
C SER A 169 10.39 -34.91 16.47
N LEU A 170 11.26 -34.98 17.49
CA LEU A 170 11.81 -33.80 18.18
C LEU A 170 12.59 -32.92 17.22
N ARG A 171 13.49 -33.54 16.42
CA ARG A 171 14.27 -32.84 15.40
C ARG A 171 13.39 -32.10 14.40
N ARG A 172 12.32 -32.74 13.92
CA ARG A 172 11.35 -32.11 13.00
C ARG A 172 10.68 -30.90 13.65
N SER A 173 10.22 -31.03 14.89
CA SER A 173 9.58 -29.93 15.63
C SER A 173 10.55 -28.76 15.85
N VAL A 174 11.81 -29.04 16.19
CA VAL A 174 12.85 -28.01 16.33
C VAL A 174 13.11 -27.28 15.02
N VAL A 175 13.24 -28.02 13.91
CA VAL A 175 13.45 -27.42 12.58
C VAL A 175 12.27 -26.54 12.20
N GLU A 176 11.03 -26.99 12.40
CA GLU A 176 9.85 -26.20 12.08
C GLU A 176 9.72 -24.96 12.97
N ALA A 177 10.06 -25.06 14.25
CA ALA A 177 10.14 -23.91 15.16
C ALA A 177 11.19 -22.89 14.72
N SER A 178 12.39 -23.37 14.34
CA SER A 178 13.48 -22.53 13.84
C SER A 178 13.08 -21.80 12.54
N VAL A 179 12.42 -22.49 11.61
CA VAL A 179 11.91 -21.89 10.36
C VAL A 179 10.86 -20.81 10.67
N ALA A 180 9.96 -21.06 11.65
CA ALA A 180 8.97 -20.08 12.05
C ALA A 180 9.60 -18.84 12.71
N ALA A 181 10.61 -19.03 13.57
CA ALA A 181 11.37 -17.94 14.19
C ALA A 181 12.13 -17.11 13.14
N SER A 182 12.82 -17.75 12.20
CA SER A 182 13.51 -17.05 11.11
C SER A 182 12.55 -16.23 10.24
N ARG A 183 11.33 -16.74 10.04
CA ARG A 183 10.28 -16.04 9.30
C ARG A 183 9.79 -14.80 10.05
N LEU A 184 9.62 -14.88 11.38
CA LEU A 184 9.32 -13.72 12.22
C LEU A 184 10.39 -12.64 12.12
N GLY A 185 11.67 -13.03 12.22
CA GLY A 185 12.80 -12.13 12.07
C GLY A 185 12.74 -11.37 10.73
N ALA A 186 12.53 -12.07 9.63
CA ALA A 186 12.42 -11.45 8.30
C ALA A 186 11.27 -10.42 8.21
N ILE A 187 10.10 -10.72 8.79
CA ILE A 187 8.97 -9.75 8.82
C ILE A 187 9.32 -8.51 9.65
N ILE A 188 9.98 -8.70 10.80
CA ILE A 188 10.40 -7.61 11.67
C ILE A 188 11.43 -6.73 10.94
N ASP A 189 12.42 -7.32 10.27
CA ASP A 189 13.42 -6.59 9.50
C ASP A 189 12.78 -5.78 8.35
N GLU A 190 11.79 -6.35 7.66
CA GLU A 190 11.00 -5.64 6.65
C GLU A 190 10.24 -4.43 7.24
N LEU A 191 9.64 -4.59 8.43
CA LEU A 191 8.94 -3.51 9.12
C LEU A 191 9.88 -2.41 9.62
N LEU A 192 11.03 -2.78 10.18
CA LEU A 192 12.07 -1.84 10.61
C LEU A 192 12.63 -1.06 9.42
N LEU A 193 12.82 -1.70 8.28
CA LEU A 193 13.24 -1.02 7.06
C LEU A 193 12.19 0.00 6.60
N LEU A 194 10.89 -0.36 6.60
CA LEU A 194 9.80 0.56 6.30
C LEU A 194 9.78 1.77 7.25
N ALA A 195 10.03 1.57 8.54
CA ALA A 195 10.10 2.62 9.54
C ALA A 195 11.36 3.48 9.37
N GLY A 196 12.51 2.88 9.07
CA GLY A 196 13.80 3.54 8.84
C GLY A 196 13.78 4.40 7.57
N VAL A 197 13.26 3.87 6.46
CA VAL A 197 13.06 4.62 5.22
C VAL A 197 12.21 5.88 5.46
N ARG A 198 11.29 5.89 6.43
CA ARG A 198 10.52 7.11 6.80
C ARG A 198 11.32 8.16 7.56
N ARG A 199 12.28 7.76 8.41
CA ARG A 199 12.93 8.64 9.40
C ARG A 199 14.34 9.07 9.03
N GLU A 200 15.10 8.28 8.30
CA GLU A 200 16.50 8.56 8.04
C GLU A 200 16.73 9.42 6.79
N HIS A 201 17.49 10.48 6.96
CA HIS A 201 18.18 11.19 5.88
C HIS A 201 19.53 10.47 5.63
N ALA A 202 19.45 9.25 5.10
CA ALA A 202 20.67 8.53 4.75
C ALA A 202 21.37 9.27 3.57
N PRO A 203 22.71 9.44 3.62
CA PRO A 203 23.42 10.14 2.58
C PRO A 203 23.31 9.40 1.24
N VAL A 204 22.82 10.10 0.23
CA VAL A 204 22.81 9.62 -1.16
C VAL A 204 24.22 9.75 -1.71
N GLN A 205 24.77 8.66 -2.25
CA GLN A 205 26.14 8.60 -2.77
C GLN A 205 26.21 7.78 -4.07
N PRO A 206 27.28 7.92 -4.87
CA PRO A 206 27.49 7.05 -6.05
C PRO A 206 27.48 5.58 -5.63
N LEU A 207 26.85 4.74 -6.45
CA LEU A 207 26.64 3.33 -6.18
C LEU A 207 27.58 2.46 -7.02
N ASP A 208 28.33 1.57 -6.37
CA ASP A 208 28.94 0.42 -7.04
C ASP A 208 27.87 -0.68 -7.23
N MET A 209 27.14 -0.59 -8.32
CA MET A 209 26.03 -1.50 -8.59
C MET A 209 26.48 -2.96 -8.68
N GLY A 210 27.69 -3.24 -9.18
CA GLY A 210 28.26 -4.58 -9.26
C GLY A 210 28.45 -5.20 -7.88
N ALA A 211 29.04 -4.44 -6.95
CA ALA A 211 29.19 -4.87 -5.56
C ALA A 211 27.84 -5.10 -4.86
N LEU A 212 26.86 -4.20 -5.07
CA LEU A 212 25.53 -4.31 -4.45
C LEU A 212 24.75 -5.55 -4.96
N VAL A 213 24.84 -5.86 -6.26
CA VAL A 213 24.24 -7.08 -6.83
C VAL A 213 24.91 -8.31 -6.28
N THR A 214 26.24 -8.30 -6.13
CA THR A 214 27.00 -9.41 -5.56
C THR A 214 26.57 -9.66 -4.12
N GLU A 215 26.48 -8.62 -3.29
CA GLU A 215 25.99 -8.72 -1.91
C GLU A 215 24.56 -9.28 -1.85
N ALA A 216 23.67 -8.83 -2.74
CA ALA A 216 22.30 -9.36 -2.82
C ALA A 216 22.27 -10.85 -3.18
N ARG A 217 23.14 -11.30 -4.08
CA ARG A 217 23.30 -12.73 -4.43
C ARG A 217 23.80 -13.55 -3.26
N ASP A 218 24.81 -13.07 -2.55
CA ASP A 218 25.38 -13.76 -1.40
C ASP A 218 24.35 -13.97 -0.30
N ARG A 219 23.50 -12.98 -0.05
CA ARG A 219 22.35 -13.09 0.87
C ARG A 219 21.33 -14.16 0.44
N LEU A 220 21.28 -14.52 -0.82
CA LEU A 220 20.35 -15.49 -1.41
C LEU A 220 21.02 -16.82 -1.79
N GLU A 221 22.29 -17.05 -1.45
CA GLU A 221 23.08 -18.20 -1.90
C GLU A 221 22.34 -19.54 -1.72
N ASP A 222 21.78 -19.79 -0.54
CA ASP A 222 21.04 -21.02 -0.25
C ASP A 222 19.78 -21.20 -1.09
N LEU A 223 19.06 -20.10 -1.37
CA LEU A 223 17.88 -20.14 -2.23
C LEU A 223 18.28 -20.44 -3.67
N LEU A 224 19.27 -19.72 -4.20
CA LEU A 224 19.74 -19.86 -5.57
C LEU A 224 20.31 -21.27 -5.82
N ARG A 225 21.07 -21.81 -4.87
CA ARG A 225 21.60 -23.18 -4.92
C ARG A 225 20.46 -24.22 -4.90
N ARG A 226 19.49 -24.11 -4.00
CA ARG A 226 18.35 -25.05 -3.89
C ARG A 226 17.45 -25.04 -5.12
N THR A 227 17.31 -23.90 -5.79
CA THR A 227 16.50 -23.77 -7.01
C THR A 227 17.29 -24.06 -8.29
N GLU A 228 18.60 -24.35 -8.19
CA GLU A 228 19.52 -24.47 -9.33
C GLU A 228 19.42 -23.24 -10.26
N CYS A 229 19.30 -22.05 -9.67
CA CYS A 229 19.10 -20.81 -10.40
C CYS A 229 20.36 -20.36 -11.14
N THR A 230 20.22 -19.95 -12.40
CA THR A 230 21.30 -19.35 -13.19
C THR A 230 21.05 -17.85 -13.34
N ILE A 231 22.08 -17.04 -13.07
CA ILE A 231 21.99 -15.57 -13.18
C ILE A 231 23.01 -15.09 -14.22
N GLU A 232 22.50 -14.42 -15.25
CA GLU A 232 23.30 -13.73 -16.26
C GLU A 232 23.40 -12.24 -15.89
N MET A 233 24.62 -11.70 -15.84
CA MET A 233 24.89 -10.31 -15.49
C MET A 233 25.47 -9.55 -16.67
N PRO A 234 25.23 -8.22 -16.77
CA PRO A 234 25.86 -7.40 -17.79
C PRO A 234 27.36 -7.25 -17.52
N ALA A 235 28.13 -6.92 -18.56
CA ALA A 235 29.57 -6.70 -18.46
C ALA A 235 29.95 -5.43 -17.64
N GLY A 236 29.02 -4.50 -17.47
CA GLY A 236 29.22 -3.27 -16.71
C GLY A 236 27.90 -2.65 -16.30
N TRP A 237 27.96 -1.72 -15.37
CA TRP A 237 26.80 -1.02 -14.82
C TRP A 237 26.93 0.48 -15.05
N PRO A 238 25.87 1.16 -15.53
CA PRO A 238 25.82 2.63 -15.54
C PRO A 238 25.86 3.21 -14.12
N GLU A 239 26.45 4.39 -13.97
CA GLU A 239 26.54 5.07 -12.70
C GLU A 239 25.18 5.63 -12.25
N ALA A 240 24.84 5.38 -11.00
CA ALA A 240 23.64 5.91 -10.35
C ALA A 240 23.97 6.36 -8.93
N VAL A 241 23.09 7.15 -8.33
CA VAL A 241 23.22 7.60 -6.94
C VAL A 241 22.08 7.05 -6.08
N GLY A 242 22.38 6.79 -4.80
CA GLY A 242 21.40 6.24 -3.88
C GLY A 242 21.99 5.89 -2.53
N VAL A 243 21.26 5.09 -1.76
CA VAL A 243 21.71 4.51 -0.49
C VAL A 243 21.97 3.03 -0.71
N GLY A 244 23.23 2.60 -0.63
CA GLY A 244 23.68 1.26 -1.02
C GLY A 244 22.90 0.14 -0.31
N SER A 245 22.72 0.22 1.02
CA SER A 245 21.97 -0.79 1.80
C SER A 245 20.50 -0.93 1.35
N TRP A 246 19.87 0.16 0.93
CA TRP A 246 18.51 0.15 0.42
C TRP A 246 18.45 -0.50 -0.98
N VAL A 247 19.42 -0.20 -1.83
CA VAL A 247 19.50 -0.78 -3.19
C VAL A 247 19.81 -2.28 -3.14
N VAL A 248 20.66 -2.75 -2.20
CA VAL A 248 20.83 -4.18 -1.93
C VAL A 248 19.50 -4.86 -1.61
N HIS A 249 18.65 -4.21 -0.81
CA HIS A 249 17.34 -4.75 -0.48
C HIS A 249 16.42 -4.86 -1.72
N VAL A 250 16.45 -3.86 -2.61
CA VAL A 250 15.72 -3.91 -3.89
C VAL A 250 16.16 -5.12 -4.74
N TRP A 251 17.46 -5.30 -4.91
CA TRP A 251 18.01 -6.44 -5.65
C TRP A 251 17.67 -7.79 -5.01
N THR A 252 17.82 -7.89 -3.69
CA THR A 252 17.48 -9.10 -2.93
C THR A 252 16.01 -9.49 -3.13
N ASN A 253 15.11 -8.52 -3.11
CA ASN A 253 13.69 -8.74 -3.32
C ASN A 253 13.40 -9.24 -4.76
N TYR A 254 13.89 -8.55 -5.77
CA TYR A 254 13.66 -8.94 -7.17
C TYR A 254 14.27 -10.29 -7.52
N LEU A 255 15.51 -10.55 -7.09
CA LEU A 255 16.18 -11.84 -7.30
C LEU A 255 15.46 -12.99 -6.58
N SER A 256 15.06 -12.77 -5.32
CA SER A 256 14.28 -13.77 -4.56
C SER A 256 12.95 -14.09 -5.22
N ASN A 257 12.24 -13.07 -5.73
CA ASN A 257 10.99 -13.27 -6.44
C ASN A 257 11.22 -14.05 -7.74
N ALA A 258 12.18 -13.67 -8.57
CA ALA A 258 12.49 -14.37 -9.79
C ALA A 258 12.88 -15.84 -9.52
N ALA A 259 13.71 -16.11 -8.50
CA ALA A 259 14.09 -17.48 -8.13
C ALA A 259 12.93 -18.33 -7.61
N LYS A 260 11.90 -17.73 -6.98
CA LYS A 260 10.74 -18.43 -6.44
C LYS A 260 9.64 -18.69 -7.45
N TYR A 261 9.46 -17.78 -8.41
CA TYR A 261 8.27 -17.72 -9.26
C TYR A 261 8.53 -18.09 -10.73
N ALA A 262 9.77 -18.12 -11.19
CA ALA A 262 10.09 -18.45 -12.58
C ALA A 262 10.00 -19.94 -12.94
N GLY A 263 9.63 -20.81 -11.98
CA GLY A 263 9.52 -22.26 -12.19
C GLY A 263 10.82 -23.02 -11.85
N PRO A 264 10.94 -24.28 -12.29
CA PRO A 264 12.12 -25.12 -12.00
C PRO A 264 13.35 -24.64 -12.76
N LYS A 265 14.50 -24.66 -12.08
CA LYS A 265 15.81 -24.22 -12.62
C LYS A 265 15.73 -22.84 -13.29
N PRO A 266 15.37 -21.80 -12.52
CA PRO A 266 15.10 -20.48 -13.09
C PRO A 266 16.34 -19.89 -13.76
N ARG A 267 16.14 -19.29 -14.93
CA ARG A 267 17.14 -18.47 -15.62
C ARG A 267 16.76 -17.02 -15.49
N ILE A 268 17.63 -16.26 -14.86
CA ILE A 268 17.41 -14.84 -14.55
C ILE A 268 18.47 -14.05 -15.29
N SER A 269 18.09 -13.00 -16.00
CA SER A 269 19.03 -12.04 -16.57
C SER A 269 18.85 -10.67 -15.92
N LEU A 270 20.00 -10.04 -15.64
CA LEU A 270 20.07 -8.69 -15.07
C LEU A 270 20.55 -7.72 -16.13
N GLY A 271 20.13 -6.49 -16.05
CA GLY A 271 20.62 -5.45 -16.93
C GLY A 271 20.34 -4.06 -16.43
N ALA A 272 20.90 -3.11 -17.17
CA ALA A 272 20.69 -1.69 -16.93
C ALA A 272 20.76 -0.92 -18.23
N GLU A 273 20.02 0.17 -18.31
CA GLU A 273 20.04 1.10 -19.44
C GLU A 273 19.86 2.54 -18.96
N PRO A 274 20.68 3.49 -19.42
CA PRO A 274 20.41 4.89 -19.24
C PRO A 274 19.10 5.26 -19.96
N ARG A 275 18.27 6.12 -19.34
CA ARG A 275 17.06 6.63 -19.98
C ARG A 275 17.40 7.75 -20.97
N ALA A 276 16.51 7.95 -21.94
CA ALA A 276 16.72 8.91 -23.02
C ALA A 276 16.89 10.36 -22.54
N ASP A 277 16.41 10.69 -21.34
CA ASP A 277 16.59 12.01 -20.72
C ASP A 277 17.95 12.21 -20.06
N GLY A 278 18.78 11.17 -19.96
CA GLY A 278 20.09 11.17 -19.31
C GLY A 278 20.05 11.42 -17.80
N ARG A 279 18.87 11.56 -17.19
CA ARG A 279 18.71 11.90 -15.77
C ARG A 279 18.59 10.69 -14.87
N THR A 280 18.12 9.58 -15.40
CA THR A 280 17.89 8.34 -14.66
C THR A 280 18.50 7.14 -15.37
N VAL A 281 18.78 6.10 -14.58
CA VAL A 281 19.21 4.79 -15.06
C VAL A 281 18.16 3.79 -14.64
N ARG A 282 17.68 2.97 -15.58
CA ARG A 282 16.79 1.85 -15.31
C ARG A 282 17.60 0.59 -15.11
N PHE A 283 17.39 -0.09 -14.00
CA PHE A 283 17.93 -1.39 -13.66
C PHE A 283 16.81 -2.42 -13.66
N TRP A 284 17.05 -3.64 -14.07
CA TRP A 284 16.01 -4.66 -14.17
C TRP A 284 16.49 -6.08 -13.87
N VAL A 285 15.52 -6.90 -13.45
CA VAL A 285 15.63 -8.37 -13.30
C VAL A 285 14.57 -8.99 -14.20
N GLN A 286 14.97 -9.86 -15.11
CA GLN A 286 14.08 -10.57 -16.02
C GLN A 286 14.11 -12.06 -15.74
N ASP A 287 12.95 -12.65 -15.55
CA ASP A 287 12.76 -14.10 -15.46
C ASP A 287 12.05 -14.65 -16.71
N ARG A 288 12.08 -15.97 -16.86
CA ARG A 288 11.37 -16.73 -17.90
C ARG A 288 10.21 -17.55 -17.32
N GLY A 289 9.53 -17.02 -16.31
CA GLY A 289 8.42 -17.66 -15.63
C GLY A 289 7.10 -17.61 -16.39
N PRO A 290 6.00 -17.90 -15.69
CA PRO A 290 4.65 -17.94 -16.31
C PRO A 290 4.13 -16.57 -16.74
N GLY A 291 4.80 -15.48 -16.37
CA GLY A 291 4.33 -14.13 -16.63
C GLY A 291 3.08 -13.75 -15.81
N LEU A 292 2.60 -12.52 -16.03
CA LEU A 292 1.53 -11.90 -15.26
C LEU A 292 0.52 -11.23 -16.19
N ASP A 293 -0.77 -11.35 -15.87
CA ASP A 293 -1.82 -10.60 -16.53
C ASP A 293 -1.84 -9.12 -16.11
N LEU A 294 -2.51 -8.26 -16.89
CA LEU A 294 -2.56 -6.81 -16.66
C LEU A 294 -3.22 -6.45 -15.31
N ALA A 295 -4.24 -7.19 -14.88
CA ALA A 295 -4.93 -6.93 -13.63
C ALA A 295 -4.01 -7.20 -12.43
N THR A 296 -3.20 -8.26 -12.50
CA THR A 296 -2.17 -8.58 -11.50
C THR A 296 -1.06 -7.54 -11.50
N GLN A 297 -0.55 -7.13 -12.67
CA GLN A 297 0.51 -6.11 -12.78
C GLN A 297 0.12 -4.79 -12.11
N ALA A 298 -1.11 -4.33 -12.30
CA ALA A 298 -1.60 -3.08 -11.72
C ALA A 298 -1.60 -3.05 -10.18
N ARG A 299 -1.60 -4.23 -9.54
CA ARG A 299 -1.70 -4.39 -8.08
C ARG A 299 -0.42 -4.85 -7.39
N LEU A 300 0.62 -5.19 -8.15
CA LEU A 300 1.85 -5.81 -7.60
C LEU A 300 2.59 -4.99 -6.55
N PHE A 301 2.60 -3.68 -6.73
CA PHE A 301 3.29 -2.75 -5.83
C PHE A 301 2.37 -2.17 -4.73
N VAL A 302 1.11 -2.60 -4.70
CA VAL A 302 0.19 -2.29 -3.60
C VAL A 302 0.54 -3.19 -2.41
N PRO A 303 0.69 -2.64 -1.20
CA PRO A 303 1.00 -3.43 -0.02
C PRO A 303 0.05 -4.64 0.12
N PHE A 304 0.62 -5.79 0.52
CA PHE A 304 -0.13 -7.03 0.79
C PHE A 304 -0.85 -7.68 -0.39
N THR A 305 -0.57 -7.25 -1.60
CA THR A 305 -1.09 -7.93 -2.78
C THR A 305 -0.39 -9.29 -2.94
N ARG A 306 -1.17 -10.36 -2.90
CA ARG A 306 -0.73 -11.74 -3.16
C ARG A 306 -1.25 -12.20 -4.51
N ILE A 307 -0.38 -12.79 -5.32
CA ILE A 307 -0.78 -13.49 -6.53
C ILE A 307 -1.31 -14.87 -6.08
N THR A 308 -2.63 -15.03 -6.05
CA THR A 308 -3.32 -16.21 -5.51
C THR A 308 -3.04 -17.51 -6.29
N SER A 309 -2.51 -17.42 -7.51
CA SER A 309 -2.29 -18.56 -8.41
C SER A 309 -1.00 -19.35 -8.16
N VAL A 310 -0.09 -18.88 -7.29
CA VAL A 310 1.22 -19.50 -7.08
C VAL A 310 1.38 -19.93 -5.63
N ARG A 311 1.66 -21.23 -5.40
CA ARG A 311 1.88 -21.86 -4.07
C ARG A 311 3.15 -21.37 -3.34
N ALA A 312 3.87 -20.38 -3.85
CA ALA A 312 5.11 -19.90 -3.24
C ALA A 312 4.81 -19.01 -2.00
N ARG A 313 5.58 -19.25 -0.94
CA ARG A 313 5.44 -18.57 0.37
C ARG A 313 6.09 -17.18 0.33
N GLY A 314 5.29 -16.10 0.23
CA GLY A 314 5.74 -14.71 0.36
C GLY A 314 4.74 -13.89 1.18
N HIS A 315 5.18 -12.80 1.85
CA HIS A 315 4.35 -11.98 2.75
C HIS A 315 3.61 -10.86 2.01
N GLY A 316 3.90 -10.64 0.72
CA GLY A 316 3.28 -9.55 -0.08
C GLY A 316 3.78 -8.14 0.26
N LEU A 317 4.77 -8.01 1.13
CA LEU A 317 5.37 -6.72 1.53
C LEU A 317 6.54 -6.30 0.64
N GLY A 318 7.31 -7.25 0.13
CA GLY A 318 8.59 -6.98 -0.52
C GLY A 318 8.52 -5.96 -1.66
N LEU A 319 7.58 -6.09 -2.60
CA LEU A 319 7.45 -5.16 -3.73
C LEU A 319 6.96 -3.77 -3.31
N SER A 320 6.13 -3.67 -2.28
CA SER A 320 5.71 -2.37 -1.74
C SER A 320 6.84 -1.65 -1.00
N ILE A 321 7.73 -2.40 -0.35
CA ILE A 321 8.97 -1.87 0.25
C ILE A 321 9.91 -1.37 -0.84
N VAL A 322 10.10 -2.16 -1.90
CA VAL A 322 10.90 -1.76 -3.07
C VAL A 322 10.40 -0.45 -3.65
N ARG A 323 9.10 -0.34 -3.90
CA ARG A 323 8.48 0.90 -4.39
C ARG A 323 8.81 2.08 -3.48
N ARG A 324 8.62 1.93 -2.18
CA ARG A 324 8.85 3.00 -1.20
C ARG A 324 10.31 3.43 -1.10
N ILE A 325 11.24 2.47 -1.16
CA ILE A 325 12.68 2.74 -1.20
C ILE A 325 13.01 3.58 -2.43
N VAL A 326 12.59 3.12 -3.59
CA VAL A 326 12.94 3.73 -4.87
C VAL A 326 12.31 5.13 -5.01
N GLU A 327 11.04 5.31 -4.62
CA GLU A 327 10.37 6.62 -4.58
C GLU A 327 11.11 7.60 -3.66
N LYS A 328 11.59 7.16 -2.50
CA LYS A 328 12.38 8.01 -1.59
C LYS A 328 13.75 8.37 -2.14
N LEU A 329 14.33 7.55 -3.00
CA LEU A 329 15.54 7.84 -3.74
C LEU A 329 15.30 8.72 -4.98
N GLY A 330 14.06 9.17 -5.21
CA GLY A 330 13.69 9.99 -6.36
C GLY A 330 13.50 9.22 -7.66
N GLY A 331 13.32 7.90 -7.57
CA GLY A 331 13.14 7.00 -8.70
C GLY A 331 11.70 6.48 -8.87
N THR A 332 11.53 5.54 -9.79
CA THR A 332 10.25 4.87 -10.09
C THR A 332 10.46 3.37 -10.24
N VAL A 333 9.39 2.59 -10.06
CA VAL A 333 9.40 1.13 -10.22
C VAL A 333 8.32 0.67 -11.19
N GLY A 334 8.51 -0.49 -11.80
CA GLY A 334 7.48 -1.08 -12.63
C GLY A 334 7.77 -2.53 -13.00
N VAL A 335 6.85 -3.08 -13.78
CA VAL A 335 6.91 -4.43 -14.32
C VAL A 335 6.45 -4.44 -15.76
N GLU A 336 7.12 -5.22 -16.58
CA GLU A 336 6.75 -5.55 -17.96
C GLU A 336 6.60 -7.08 -17.99
N SER A 337 5.39 -7.56 -18.27
CA SER A 337 5.12 -8.99 -18.27
C SER A 337 4.01 -9.36 -19.24
N GLN A 338 4.09 -10.57 -19.78
CA GLN A 338 3.04 -11.18 -20.56
C GLN A 338 2.86 -12.64 -20.13
N PRO A 339 1.63 -13.15 -20.02
CA PRO A 339 1.37 -14.54 -19.72
C PRO A 339 2.14 -15.48 -20.66
N GLY A 340 2.93 -16.40 -20.08
CA GLY A 340 3.76 -17.34 -20.82
C GLY A 340 5.14 -16.83 -21.27
N ALA A 341 5.44 -15.53 -21.12
CA ALA A 341 6.70 -14.93 -21.61
C ALA A 341 7.67 -14.48 -20.48
N GLY A 342 7.31 -14.70 -19.23
CA GLY A 342 8.08 -14.26 -18.07
C GLY A 342 7.78 -12.83 -17.65
N SER A 343 8.59 -12.30 -16.76
CA SER A 343 8.43 -10.96 -16.22
C SER A 343 9.75 -10.23 -16.11
N ARG A 344 9.73 -8.93 -16.40
CA ARG A 344 10.82 -8.00 -16.17
C ARG A 344 10.39 -6.99 -15.13
N PHE A 345 10.96 -7.10 -13.92
CA PHE A 345 10.82 -6.12 -12.85
C PHE A 345 11.93 -5.10 -12.95
N TRP A 346 11.61 -3.82 -12.89
CA TRP A 346 12.59 -2.76 -13.03
C TRP A 346 12.40 -1.66 -11.97
N PHE A 347 13.50 -0.94 -11.71
CA PHE A 347 13.52 0.28 -10.93
C PHE A 347 14.44 1.30 -11.58
N GLU A 348 14.14 2.56 -11.42
CA GLU A 348 14.93 3.68 -11.91
C GLU A 348 15.54 4.43 -10.72
N LEU A 349 16.78 4.86 -10.87
CA LEU A 349 17.46 5.74 -9.92
C LEU A 349 18.05 6.94 -10.65
N PRO A 350 18.26 8.08 -9.96
CA PRO A 350 18.95 9.23 -10.53
C PRO A 350 20.36 8.82 -10.99
N ALA A 351 20.73 9.28 -12.19
CA ALA A 351 22.08 9.08 -12.73
C ALA A 351 23.09 9.90 -11.89
N SER A 352 24.32 9.41 -11.78
CA SER A 352 25.41 10.21 -11.21
C SER A 352 25.71 11.40 -12.14
N THR A 353 25.65 12.60 -11.61
CA THR A 353 25.84 13.86 -12.37
C THR A 353 27.33 14.12 -12.68
N THR A 354 28.20 13.11 -12.56
CA THR A 354 29.64 13.23 -12.85
C THR A 354 30.01 12.98 -14.34
N ALA A 355 29.05 13.05 -15.26
CA ALA A 355 29.40 13.17 -16.67
C ALA A 355 29.92 14.60 -16.92
N SER A 356 31.25 14.76 -16.91
CA SER A 356 31.91 15.94 -17.50
C SER A 356 31.40 16.11 -18.93
N PRO A 357 31.11 17.35 -19.36
CA PRO A 357 30.83 17.60 -20.77
C PRO A 357 32.04 17.26 -21.62
N PRO A 358 31.82 16.86 -22.86
CA PRO A 358 32.88 16.54 -23.84
C PRO A 358 33.77 17.72 -24.16
#